data_34d0fb27aa7ead99535fcf9bccba8b0a
#
_entry.id   34d0fb27aa7ead99535fcf9bccba8b0a
#
_cell.length_a   1.000
_cell.length_b   1.000
_cell.length_c   1.000
_cell.angle_alpha   90.00
_cell.angle_beta   90.00
_cell.angle_gamma   90.00
#
_symmetry.space_group_name_H-M   'P 1'
#
loop_
_entity.id
_entity.type
_entity.pdbx_description
1 polymer ?
#
loop_
_entity_poly.entity_id
_entity_poly.type
_entity_poly.pdbx_seq_one_letter_code
_entity_poly.pdbx_strand_id
1 'polypeptide(L)'
;FEEIVSTVRNEHTPDPERFDKLEYHVYDIIPENKETPFYERHETLRQLSQKFPSKIKWVPAYEVCNATEVTRHHNEFVQQGYEGVMIRNRHGPYVHKRSYDLQKYKNFRDDEFVIVDVKEATGNDTGTAILQCKTNDGSYFWVRPRGSREYRAELLRNKERILYKLLTVRYQNLTDKN
;
A
#
# COMPACT_ATOMS: atom_id res chain seq x y z
N PHE A 1 -4.72 7.01 6.28
CA PHE A 1 -5.42 5.89 5.59
C PHE A 1 -6.49 5.27 6.47
N GLU A 2 -6.18 4.91 7.72
CA GLU A 2 -7.14 4.30 8.67
C GLU A 2 -8.35 5.21 8.94
N GLU A 3 -8.15 6.51 9.09
CA GLU A 3 -9.22 7.48 9.27
C GLU A 3 -10.18 7.52 8.06
N ILE A 4 -9.65 7.54 6.84
CA ILE A 4 -10.47 7.49 5.62
C ILE A 4 -11.26 6.19 5.54
N VAL A 5 -10.61 5.05 5.79
CA VAL A 5 -11.25 3.74 5.75
C VAL A 5 -12.33 3.62 6.82
N SER A 6 -12.08 4.10 8.04
CA SER A 6 -13.08 4.10 9.11
C SER A 6 -14.28 4.98 8.80
N THR A 7 -14.04 6.15 8.16
CA THR A 7 -15.11 7.07 7.77
C THR A 7 -15.99 6.47 6.67
N VAL A 8 -15.37 5.91 5.60
CA VAL A 8 -16.10 5.40 4.43
C VAL A 8 -16.82 4.07 4.72
N ARG A 9 -16.28 3.24 5.61
CA ARG A 9 -16.85 1.91 5.93
C ARG A 9 -17.84 1.93 7.09
N ASN A 10 -18.01 3.06 7.76
CA ASN A 10 -18.98 3.16 8.87
C ASN A 10 -20.40 3.40 8.32
N GLU A 11 -21.06 2.31 7.94
CA GLU A 11 -22.43 2.34 7.38
C GLU A 11 -23.51 2.64 8.44
N HIS A 12 -23.22 2.40 9.73
CA HIS A 12 -24.21 2.48 10.80
C HIS A 12 -24.32 3.87 11.43
N THR A 13 -23.24 4.63 11.47
CA THR A 13 -23.20 5.97 12.07
C THR A 13 -22.36 6.91 11.19
N PRO A 14 -22.89 7.35 10.03
CA PRO A 14 -22.16 8.30 9.19
C PRO A 14 -21.96 9.61 9.95
N ASP A 15 -20.71 10.08 9.95
CA ASP A 15 -20.33 11.34 10.58
C ASP A 15 -20.18 12.43 9.49
N PRO A 16 -21.13 13.38 9.38
CA PRO A 16 -21.10 14.40 8.34
C PRO A 16 -19.84 15.26 8.36
N GLU A 17 -19.28 15.56 9.54
CA GLU A 17 -18.08 16.39 9.65
C GLU A 17 -16.83 15.66 9.12
N ARG A 18 -16.76 14.35 9.31
CA ARG A 18 -15.70 13.52 8.73
C ARG A 18 -15.84 13.38 7.22
N PHE A 19 -17.07 13.18 6.72
CA PHE A 19 -17.33 13.14 5.29
C PHE A 19 -16.98 14.47 4.62
N ASP A 20 -17.20 15.58 5.30
CA ASP A 20 -16.89 16.90 4.76
C ASP A 20 -15.38 17.15 4.59
N LYS A 21 -14.53 16.41 5.29
CA LYS A 21 -13.08 16.45 5.13
C LYS A 21 -12.56 15.59 3.98
N LEU A 22 -13.39 14.71 3.39
CA LEU A 22 -12.95 13.83 2.32
C LEU A 22 -12.76 14.59 1.01
N GLU A 23 -11.67 14.29 0.31
CA GLU A 23 -11.38 14.74 -1.03
C GLU A 23 -11.17 13.54 -1.96
N TYR A 24 -11.61 13.67 -3.20
CA TYR A 24 -11.43 12.67 -4.23
C TYR A 24 -10.26 13.06 -5.16
N HIS A 25 -9.17 12.32 -5.09
CA HIS A 25 -7.96 12.60 -5.85
C HIS A 25 -7.94 11.77 -7.15
N VAL A 26 -8.02 12.47 -8.30
CA VAL A 26 -8.07 11.86 -9.63
C VAL A 26 -6.69 11.93 -10.27
N TYR A 27 -6.15 10.79 -10.65
CA TYR A 27 -4.80 10.65 -11.23
C TYR A 27 -4.78 10.05 -12.65
N ASP A 28 -5.92 9.59 -13.17
CA ASP A 28 -6.06 9.08 -14.54
C ASP A 28 -7.53 9.11 -14.97
N ILE A 29 -7.77 9.00 -16.28
CA ILE A 29 -9.10 8.86 -16.88
C ILE A 29 -9.13 7.60 -17.76
N ILE A 30 -10.32 7.02 -17.90
CA ILE A 30 -10.56 5.93 -18.83
C ILE A 30 -10.86 6.55 -20.21
N PRO A 31 -9.95 6.39 -21.20
CA PRO A 31 -10.18 6.93 -22.53
C PRO A 31 -11.12 6.02 -23.35
N GLU A 32 -11.78 6.55 -24.37
CA GLU A 32 -12.53 5.75 -25.35
C GLU A 32 -11.60 4.74 -26.06
N ASN A 33 -10.48 5.23 -26.58
CA ASN A 33 -9.42 4.37 -27.09
C ASN A 33 -8.45 4.00 -25.97
N LYS A 34 -8.45 2.73 -25.55
CA LYS A 34 -7.59 2.24 -24.45
C LYS A 34 -6.11 2.33 -24.74
N GLU A 35 -5.71 2.38 -26.01
CA GLU A 35 -4.31 2.56 -26.43
C GLU A 35 -3.82 4.01 -26.28
N THR A 36 -4.69 4.97 -25.95
CA THR A 36 -4.28 6.34 -25.67
C THR A 36 -3.22 6.36 -24.58
N PRO A 37 -2.03 6.93 -24.84
CA PRO A 37 -0.92 6.90 -23.89
C PRO A 37 -1.21 7.75 -22.65
N PHE A 38 -0.54 7.43 -21.52
CA PHE A 38 -0.79 8.10 -20.26
C PHE A 38 -0.62 9.63 -20.33
N TYR A 39 0.40 10.12 -21.01
CA TYR A 39 0.65 11.57 -21.08
C TYR A 39 -0.52 12.35 -21.71
N GLU A 40 -1.19 11.79 -22.72
CA GLU A 40 -2.38 12.42 -23.33
C GLU A 40 -3.58 12.37 -22.40
N ARG A 41 -3.82 11.24 -21.75
CA ARG A 41 -4.90 11.10 -20.76
C ARG A 41 -4.72 12.07 -19.59
N HIS A 42 -3.48 12.20 -19.11
CA HIS A 42 -3.15 13.09 -18.01
C HIS A 42 -3.29 14.56 -18.38
N GLU A 43 -2.91 14.95 -19.60
CA GLU A 43 -3.14 16.32 -20.10
C GLU A 43 -4.64 16.62 -20.25
N THR A 44 -5.41 15.68 -20.79
CA THR A 44 -6.88 15.80 -20.84
C THR A 44 -7.47 15.96 -19.43
N LEU A 45 -7.02 15.15 -18.47
CA LEU A 45 -7.45 15.24 -17.09
C LEU A 45 -7.08 16.60 -16.46
N ARG A 46 -5.89 17.11 -16.74
CA ARG A 46 -5.44 18.43 -16.30
C ARG A 46 -6.37 19.54 -16.81
N GLN A 47 -6.78 19.48 -18.07
CA GLN A 47 -7.73 20.46 -18.65
C GLN A 47 -9.12 20.35 -18.02
N LEU A 48 -9.61 19.12 -17.80
CA LEU A 48 -10.89 18.90 -17.12
C LEU A 48 -10.89 19.38 -15.67
N SER A 49 -9.74 19.29 -15.00
CA SER A 49 -9.60 19.64 -13.59
C SER A 49 -9.93 21.13 -13.30
N GLN A 50 -9.84 22.00 -14.28
CA GLN A 50 -10.23 23.40 -14.16
C GLN A 50 -11.72 23.60 -13.85
N LYS A 51 -12.54 22.57 -14.13
CA LYS A 51 -13.99 22.56 -13.88
C LYS A 51 -14.39 21.67 -12.70
N PHE A 52 -13.43 21.12 -11.97
CA PHE A 52 -13.72 20.22 -10.86
C PHE A 52 -14.36 20.98 -9.69
N PRO A 53 -15.36 20.39 -9.03
CA PRO A 53 -15.82 20.86 -7.72
C PRO A 53 -14.69 20.84 -6.70
N SER A 54 -14.82 21.64 -5.66
CA SER A 54 -13.77 21.82 -4.63
C SER A 54 -13.28 20.52 -3.96
N LYS A 55 -14.14 19.51 -3.89
CA LYS A 55 -13.84 18.20 -3.29
C LYS A 55 -13.11 17.24 -4.24
N ILE A 56 -12.97 17.58 -5.51
CA ILE A 56 -12.25 16.76 -6.49
C ILE A 56 -10.93 17.46 -6.82
N LYS A 57 -9.83 16.73 -6.62
CA LYS A 57 -8.47 17.23 -6.85
C LYS A 57 -7.80 16.45 -7.98
N TRP A 58 -7.17 17.17 -8.87
CA TRP A 58 -6.25 16.57 -9.83
C TRP A 58 -4.92 16.27 -9.16
N VAL A 59 -4.37 15.09 -9.42
CA VAL A 59 -3.04 14.69 -8.96
C VAL A 59 -2.02 14.97 -10.05
N PRO A 60 -1.04 15.86 -9.83
CA PRO A 60 -0.02 16.16 -10.82
C PRO A 60 0.93 14.97 -11.04
N ALA A 61 1.52 14.90 -12.22
CA ALA A 61 2.60 13.98 -12.54
C ALA A 61 3.84 14.77 -12.97
N TYR A 62 5.01 14.27 -12.60
CA TYR A 62 6.31 14.87 -12.90
C TYR A 62 7.07 13.92 -13.80
N GLU A 63 7.61 14.43 -14.91
CA GLU A 63 8.42 13.64 -15.81
C GLU A 63 9.81 13.45 -15.21
N VAL A 64 10.30 12.21 -15.24
CA VAL A 64 11.60 11.82 -14.73
C VAL A 64 12.33 10.96 -15.76
N CYS A 65 13.64 11.15 -15.90
CA CYS A 65 14.46 10.50 -16.92
C CYS A 65 15.36 9.40 -16.34
N ASN A 66 15.54 9.35 -15.03
CA ASN A 66 16.47 8.42 -14.39
C ASN A 66 16.07 8.07 -12.94
N ALA A 67 16.71 7.04 -12.39
CA ALA A 67 16.43 6.57 -11.04
C ALA A 67 16.76 7.60 -9.93
N THR A 68 17.73 8.48 -10.17
CA THR A 68 18.10 9.53 -9.20
C THR A 68 16.95 10.54 -9.03
N GLU A 69 16.32 10.94 -10.13
CA GLU A 69 15.17 11.85 -10.09
C GLU A 69 13.95 11.17 -9.41
N VAL A 70 13.70 9.89 -9.69
CA VAL A 70 12.67 9.12 -8.98
C VAL A 70 12.92 9.13 -7.48
N THR A 71 14.17 8.86 -7.04
CA THR A 71 14.54 8.85 -5.64
C THR A 71 14.39 10.24 -5.01
N ARG A 72 14.76 11.30 -5.71
CA ARG A 72 14.60 12.68 -5.24
C ARG A 72 13.12 12.98 -4.98
N HIS A 73 12.23 12.78 -5.95
CA HIS A 73 10.80 13.01 -5.80
C HIS A 73 10.18 12.11 -4.72
N HIS A 74 10.62 10.85 -4.64
CA HIS A 74 10.17 9.96 -3.57
C HIS A 74 10.48 10.55 -2.20
N ASN A 75 11.70 11.01 -1.97
CA ASN A 75 12.13 11.58 -0.68
C ASN A 75 11.37 12.88 -0.36
N GLU A 76 11.17 13.75 -1.36
CA GLU A 76 10.38 14.98 -1.23
C GLU A 76 8.93 14.67 -0.79
N PHE A 77 8.28 13.68 -1.42
CA PHE A 77 6.91 13.30 -1.07
C PHE A 77 6.81 12.59 0.27
N VAL A 78 7.78 11.75 0.63
CA VAL A 78 7.84 11.13 1.96
C VAL A 78 7.98 12.20 3.06
N GLN A 79 8.79 13.24 2.85
CA GLN A 79 8.89 14.38 3.77
C GLN A 79 7.58 15.17 3.90
N GLN A 80 6.72 15.15 2.87
CA GLN A 80 5.39 15.74 2.90
C GLN A 80 4.32 14.82 3.52
N GLY A 81 4.70 13.63 4.00
CA GLY A 81 3.79 12.68 4.66
C GLY A 81 3.18 11.62 3.74
N TYR A 82 3.57 11.56 2.47
CA TYR A 82 3.12 10.49 1.57
C TYR A 82 3.88 9.18 1.84
N GLU A 83 3.24 8.05 1.56
CA GLU A 83 3.86 6.71 1.73
C GLU A 83 4.97 6.41 0.70
N GLY A 84 5.02 7.14 -0.39
CA GLY A 84 5.92 6.93 -1.52
C GLY A 84 5.34 7.49 -2.81
N VAL A 85 5.80 6.99 -3.96
CA VAL A 85 5.38 7.46 -5.28
C VAL A 85 4.82 6.35 -6.15
N MET A 86 3.99 6.74 -7.10
CA MET A 86 3.56 5.88 -8.20
C MET A 86 4.36 6.26 -9.45
N ILE A 87 5.09 5.30 -9.99
CA ILE A 87 5.85 5.46 -11.24
C ILE A 87 4.98 4.93 -12.37
N ARG A 88 4.85 5.70 -13.43
CA ARG A 88 4.03 5.35 -14.57
C ARG A 88 4.80 5.50 -15.89
N ASN A 89 4.63 4.52 -16.78
CA ASN A 89 5.14 4.64 -18.14
C ASN A 89 4.35 5.74 -18.87
N ARG A 90 5.07 6.77 -19.34
CA ARG A 90 4.48 7.91 -20.07
C ARG A 90 3.66 7.47 -21.29
N HIS A 91 4.12 6.43 -22.00
CA HIS A 91 3.48 5.91 -23.21
C HIS A 91 2.57 4.70 -22.94
N GLY A 92 2.41 4.30 -21.67
CA GLY A 92 1.61 3.14 -21.31
C GLY A 92 0.12 3.32 -21.60
N PRO A 93 -0.55 2.30 -22.16
CA PRO A 93 -1.99 2.30 -22.41
C PRO A 93 -2.80 2.24 -21.12
N TYR A 94 -4.12 2.39 -21.22
CA TYR A 94 -5.02 2.17 -20.09
C TYR A 94 -5.41 0.70 -19.97
N VAL A 95 -5.10 0.07 -18.84
CA VAL A 95 -5.46 -1.33 -18.58
C VAL A 95 -6.23 -1.48 -17.26
N HIS A 96 -7.31 -2.27 -17.24
CA HIS A 96 -8.15 -2.53 -16.06
C HIS A 96 -7.58 -3.61 -15.13
N LYS A 97 -6.27 -3.80 -15.12
CA LYS A 97 -5.57 -4.79 -14.31
C LYS A 97 -4.21 -4.26 -13.86
N ARG A 98 -3.52 -5.01 -13.02
CA ARG A 98 -2.12 -4.71 -12.68
C ARG A 98 -1.26 -4.75 -13.95
N SER A 99 -0.38 -3.74 -14.11
CA SER A 99 0.51 -3.58 -15.25
C SER A 99 1.89 -3.18 -14.76
N TYR A 100 2.91 -3.52 -15.53
CA TYR A 100 4.27 -2.99 -15.31
C TYR A 100 4.38 -1.50 -15.65
N ASP A 101 3.41 -0.94 -16.39
CA ASP A 101 3.34 0.49 -16.71
C ASP A 101 2.94 1.37 -15.51
N LEU A 102 2.48 0.76 -14.41
CA LEU A 102 2.13 1.45 -13.17
C LEU A 102 2.71 0.70 -11.97
N GLN A 103 3.73 1.26 -11.36
CA GLN A 103 4.46 0.64 -10.28
C GLN A 103 4.44 1.51 -9.01
N LYS A 104 4.35 0.87 -7.85
CA LYS A 104 4.53 1.52 -6.56
C LYS A 104 6.01 1.50 -6.18
N TYR A 105 6.55 2.66 -5.83
CA TYR A 105 7.87 2.78 -5.24
C TYR A 105 7.73 3.32 -3.82
N LYS A 106 8.10 2.49 -2.85
CA LYS A 106 7.95 2.75 -1.41
C LYS A 106 9.18 2.27 -0.67
N ASN A 107 9.51 2.95 0.42
CA ASN A 107 10.52 2.47 1.35
C ASN A 107 9.98 1.33 2.20
N PHE A 108 10.84 0.36 2.45
CA PHE A 108 10.62 -0.72 3.39
C PHE A 108 11.76 -0.72 4.40
N ARG A 109 11.43 -1.14 5.62
CA ARG A 109 12.38 -1.43 6.68
C ARG A 109 12.35 -2.93 6.93
N ASP A 110 13.49 -3.49 7.26
CA ASP A 110 13.63 -4.88 7.68
C ASP A 110 14.19 -4.87 9.11
N ASP A 111 13.47 -5.46 10.06
CA ASP A 111 13.91 -5.64 11.43
C ASP A 111 13.69 -7.09 11.87
N GLU A 112 14.42 -7.50 12.91
CA GLU A 112 14.37 -8.85 13.44
C GLU A 112 13.59 -8.88 14.75
N PHE A 113 12.64 -9.81 14.83
CA PHE A 113 11.76 -10.00 15.98
C PHE A 113 11.75 -11.45 16.43
N VAL A 114 11.66 -11.65 17.73
CA VAL A 114 11.56 -13.02 18.30
C VAL A 114 10.15 -13.56 18.08
N ILE A 115 10.05 -14.77 17.53
CA ILE A 115 8.79 -15.51 17.43
C ILE A 115 8.43 -16.05 18.82
N VAL A 116 7.30 -15.64 19.36
CA VAL A 116 6.84 -16.03 20.70
C VAL A 116 5.66 -16.99 20.69
N ASP A 117 4.90 -17.04 19.60
CA ASP A 117 3.79 -17.96 19.41
C ASP A 117 3.56 -18.28 17.95
N VAL A 118 2.93 -19.42 17.67
CA VAL A 118 2.54 -19.88 16.32
C VAL A 118 1.15 -20.48 16.41
N LYS A 119 0.21 -19.93 15.65
CA LYS A 119 -1.15 -20.45 15.54
C LYS A 119 -1.56 -20.69 14.09
N GLU A 120 -2.66 -21.39 13.92
CA GLU A 120 -3.29 -21.58 12.63
C GLU A 120 -3.92 -20.25 12.14
N ALA A 121 -3.70 -19.92 10.88
CA ALA A 121 -4.37 -18.82 10.22
C ALA A 121 -5.85 -19.11 9.96
N THR A 122 -6.66 -18.07 9.76
CA THR A 122 -8.10 -18.18 9.50
C THR A 122 -8.43 -17.87 8.04
N GLY A 123 -9.67 -18.18 7.63
CA GLY A 123 -10.19 -17.87 6.31
C GLY A 123 -9.45 -18.65 5.21
N ASN A 124 -9.07 -17.96 4.13
CA ASN A 124 -8.42 -18.58 2.97
C ASN A 124 -7.04 -19.20 3.28
N ASP A 125 -6.43 -18.85 4.40
CA ASP A 125 -5.14 -19.38 4.83
C ASP A 125 -5.25 -20.48 5.91
N THR A 126 -6.44 -20.99 6.23
CA THR A 126 -6.65 -22.14 7.14
C THR A 126 -5.72 -23.30 6.78
N GLY A 127 -5.13 -23.95 7.77
CA GLY A 127 -4.11 -25.00 7.60
C GLY A 127 -2.68 -24.45 7.46
N THR A 128 -2.45 -23.15 7.60
CA THR A 128 -1.11 -22.54 7.54
C THR A 128 -0.79 -21.74 8.79
N ALA A 129 0.51 -21.49 9.03
CA ALA A 129 0.95 -20.72 10.19
C ALA A 129 0.73 -19.22 10.06
N ILE A 130 0.37 -18.57 11.18
CA ILE A 130 0.59 -17.17 11.48
C ILE A 130 1.46 -17.08 12.73
N LEU A 131 2.45 -16.19 12.72
CA LEU A 131 3.48 -16.09 13.75
C LEU A 131 3.24 -14.85 14.61
N GLN A 132 3.31 -14.99 15.93
CA GLN A 132 3.35 -13.86 16.83
C GLN A 132 4.79 -13.47 17.11
N CYS A 133 5.11 -12.22 16.90
CA CYS A 133 6.41 -11.65 17.17
C CYS A 133 6.33 -10.64 18.31
N LYS A 134 7.43 -10.52 19.06
CA LYS A 134 7.59 -9.55 20.14
C LYS A 134 8.51 -8.43 19.67
N THR A 135 8.09 -7.19 19.87
CA THR A 135 8.87 -5.98 19.64
C THR A 135 9.83 -5.69 20.78
N ASN A 136 10.80 -4.79 20.57
CA ASN A 136 11.77 -4.41 21.59
C ASN A 136 11.13 -3.64 22.76
N ASP A 137 10.02 -2.95 22.53
CA ASP A 137 9.24 -2.25 23.58
C ASP A 137 8.30 -3.18 24.35
N GLY A 138 8.28 -4.48 24.00
CA GLY A 138 7.47 -5.50 24.68
C GLY A 138 6.08 -5.74 24.08
N SER A 139 5.71 -5.02 23.03
CA SER A 139 4.45 -5.21 22.30
C SER A 139 4.47 -6.49 21.46
N TYR A 140 3.29 -6.93 21.02
CA TYR A 140 3.14 -8.15 20.21
C TYR A 140 2.35 -7.86 18.94
N PHE A 141 2.75 -8.51 17.83
CA PHE A 141 2.02 -8.44 16.57
C PHE A 141 2.01 -9.79 15.85
N TRP A 142 1.04 -9.99 14.99
CA TRP A 142 0.93 -11.19 14.18
C TRP A 142 1.38 -10.94 12.76
N VAL A 143 2.19 -11.86 12.23
CA VAL A 143 2.71 -11.76 10.87
C VAL A 143 2.47 -13.06 10.11
N ARG A 144 2.05 -12.91 8.85
CA ARG A 144 1.92 -14.03 7.92
C ARG A 144 3.27 -14.28 7.26
N PRO A 145 3.88 -15.47 7.43
CA PRO A 145 5.16 -15.77 6.79
C PRO A 145 5.04 -15.78 5.26
N ARG A 146 6.11 -15.38 4.58
CA ARG A 146 6.22 -15.52 3.12
C ARG A 146 6.46 -16.98 2.77
N GLY A 147 6.19 -17.34 1.51
CA GLY A 147 6.41 -18.67 0.97
C GLY A 147 5.13 -19.33 0.46
N SER A 148 5.27 -20.54 -0.07
CA SER A 148 4.15 -21.32 -0.59
C SER A 148 3.20 -21.73 0.55
N ARG A 149 2.01 -22.18 0.19
CA ARG A 149 1.04 -22.70 1.15
C ARG A 149 1.60 -23.92 1.89
N GLU A 150 2.28 -24.79 1.18
CA GLU A 150 2.91 -26.01 1.72
C GLU A 150 3.98 -25.67 2.77
N TYR A 151 4.86 -24.73 2.47
CA TYR A 151 5.87 -24.24 3.40
C TYR A 151 5.23 -23.64 4.67
N ARG A 152 4.21 -22.83 4.52
CA ARG A 152 3.51 -22.24 5.68
C ARG A 152 2.74 -23.26 6.51
N ALA A 153 2.21 -24.32 5.87
CA ALA A 153 1.60 -25.45 6.57
C ALA A 153 2.66 -26.28 7.31
N GLU A 154 3.86 -26.43 6.74
CA GLU A 154 4.98 -27.07 7.42
C GLU A 154 5.43 -26.31 8.67
N LEU A 155 5.50 -24.99 8.61
CA LEU A 155 5.78 -24.15 9.78
C LEU A 155 4.77 -24.39 10.91
N LEU A 156 3.48 -24.56 10.59
CA LEU A 156 2.45 -24.87 11.57
C LEU A 156 2.67 -26.25 12.24
N ARG A 157 2.97 -27.29 11.43
CA ARG A 157 3.23 -28.65 11.93
C ARG A 157 4.48 -28.72 12.80
N ASN A 158 5.50 -27.92 12.46
CA ASN A 158 6.79 -27.91 13.14
C ASN A 158 7.01 -26.67 14.02
N LYS A 159 5.94 -26.12 14.60
CA LYS A 159 5.96 -24.86 15.35
C LYS A 159 7.05 -24.80 16.44
N GLU A 160 7.30 -25.91 17.13
CA GLU A 160 8.32 -26.02 18.18
C GLU A 160 9.75 -25.69 17.68
N ARG A 161 10.00 -25.91 16.38
CA ARG A 161 11.32 -25.67 15.77
C ARG A 161 11.59 -24.20 15.49
N ILE A 162 10.56 -23.36 15.45
CA ILE A 162 10.66 -21.94 15.09
C ILE A 162 10.40 -21.00 16.27
N LEU A 163 9.79 -21.49 17.35
CA LEU A 163 9.62 -20.72 18.59
C LEU A 163 10.97 -20.20 19.09
N TYR A 164 10.97 -18.96 19.58
CA TYR A 164 12.11 -18.22 20.11
C TYR A 164 13.27 -17.98 19.11
N LYS A 165 13.04 -18.22 17.82
CA LYS A 165 13.96 -17.81 16.77
C LYS A 165 13.66 -16.40 16.30
N LEU A 166 14.67 -15.75 15.72
CA LEU A 166 14.52 -14.46 15.05
C LEU A 166 13.82 -14.62 13.70
N LEU A 167 12.92 -13.71 13.41
CA LEU A 167 12.24 -13.55 12.13
C LEU A 167 12.52 -12.16 11.58
N THR A 168 13.10 -12.08 10.40
CA THR A 168 13.21 -10.81 9.67
C THR A 168 11.84 -10.45 9.10
N VAL A 169 11.28 -9.32 9.56
CA VAL A 169 10.00 -8.79 9.10
C VAL A 169 10.23 -7.54 8.28
N ARG A 170 9.70 -7.53 7.06
CA ARG A 170 9.68 -6.34 6.19
C ARG A 170 8.38 -5.58 6.38
N TYR A 171 8.46 -4.31 6.73
CA TYR A 171 7.31 -3.43 6.94
C TYR A 171 7.57 -2.01 6.40
N GLN A 172 6.53 -1.20 6.28
CA GLN A 172 6.63 0.18 5.80
C GLN A 172 6.66 1.19 6.97
N ASN A 173 5.63 1.10 7.80
CA ASN A 173 5.46 1.98 8.96
C ASN A 173 5.02 1.15 10.17
N LEU A 174 5.24 1.69 11.34
CA LEU A 174 4.60 1.20 12.56
C LEU A 174 3.13 1.63 12.54
N THR A 175 2.26 0.84 13.16
CA THR A 175 0.86 1.26 13.41
C THR A 175 0.82 2.21 14.59
N ASP A 176 -0.27 3.00 14.73
CA ASP A 176 -0.44 3.94 15.86
C ASP A 176 -0.47 3.22 17.23
N LYS A 177 -0.56 1.91 17.23
CA LYS A 177 -0.49 1.05 18.42
C LYS A 177 0.88 0.40 18.64
N ASN A 178 1.90 0.85 17.88
CA ASN A 178 3.26 0.28 17.77
C ASN A 178 3.33 -1.11 17.16
#